data_3c6de98dbe716622e8890199c5185c04
#
_entry.id   3c6de98dbe716622e8890199c5185c04
#
_cell.length_a   1.000
_cell.length_b   1.000
_cell.length_c   1.000
_cell.angle_alpha   90.00
_cell.angle_beta   90.00
_cell.angle_gamma   90.00
#
_symmetry.space_group_name_H-M   'P 1'
#
loop_
_entity.id
_entity.type
_entity.pdbx_description
1 polymer ?
#
loop_
_entity_poly.entity_id
_entity_poly.type
_entity_poly.pdbx_seq_one_letter_code
_entity_poly.pdbx_strand_id
1 'polypeptide(L)'
;PVFVEQLLQMAREEGWLLDAVALSQGPGSYTGLRIGTSIAKGLCYGMNIPLIPVDTLQILCASIPSHLLPSSSYSLCPMLDARRMEVYTAMYHPNTLQQTTDIVAKVIDEQSFAEELSEQTIYFFGNGAKKCQTTIQHPNAHFIENVEPLAKWMQPLAEKRFLNGQFEDVAYFVPFYLKDFVPAPSHIKGLQ
;
A
#
# COMPACT_ATOMS: atom_id res chain seq x y z
N PRO A 1 -9.61 8.78 14.00
CA PRO A 1 -10.79 8.49 14.84
C PRO A 1 -12.06 9.13 14.28
N VAL A 2 -12.07 10.43 13.95
CA VAL A 2 -13.30 11.15 13.53
C VAL A 2 -14.00 10.48 12.34
N PHE A 3 -13.30 10.16 11.25
CA PHE A 3 -13.90 9.50 10.09
C PHE A 3 -14.48 8.11 10.42
N VAL A 4 -13.81 7.36 11.29
CA VAL A 4 -14.29 6.04 11.73
C VAL A 4 -15.59 6.20 12.53
N GLU A 5 -15.65 7.17 13.44
CA GLU A 5 -16.84 7.46 14.22
C GLU A 5 -18.03 7.88 13.35
N GLN A 6 -17.78 8.76 12.35
CA GLN A 6 -18.80 9.16 11.37
C GLN A 6 -19.33 7.97 10.57
N LEU A 7 -18.45 7.09 10.08
CA LEU A 7 -18.85 5.89 9.35
C LEU A 7 -19.65 4.91 10.20
N LEU A 8 -19.24 4.72 11.47
CA LEU A 8 -19.98 3.87 12.41
C LEU A 8 -21.36 4.45 12.74
N GLN A 9 -21.46 5.76 12.84
CA GLN A 9 -22.76 6.41 13.03
C GLN A 9 -23.66 6.22 11.81
N MET A 10 -23.16 6.46 10.60
CA MET A 10 -23.89 6.22 9.35
C MET A 10 -24.37 4.76 9.26
N ALA A 11 -23.49 3.79 9.54
CA ALA A 11 -23.85 2.39 9.53
C ALA A 11 -24.99 2.06 10.51
N ARG A 12 -24.98 2.66 11.71
CA ARG A 12 -26.08 2.49 12.69
C ARG A 12 -27.38 3.11 12.21
N GLU A 13 -27.34 4.30 11.61
CA GLU A 13 -28.52 5.00 11.09
C GLU A 13 -29.16 4.21 9.94
N GLU A 14 -28.36 3.58 9.08
CA GLU A 14 -28.79 2.74 7.97
C GLU A 14 -29.14 1.28 8.39
N GLY A 15 -28.89 0.91 9.64
CA GLY A 15 -29.09 -0.46 10.12
C GLY A 15 -28.10 -1.49 9.59
N TRP A 16 -26.93 -1.05 9.11
CA TRP A 16 -25.89 -1.94 8.60
C TRP A 16 -25.08 -2.55 9.73
N LEU A 17 -24.76 -3.82 9.56
CA LEU A 17 -23.80 -4.53 10.42
C LEU A 17 -22.43 -4.55 9.74
N LEU A 18 -21.39 -4.46 10.56
CA LEU A 18 -20.01 -4.60 10.08
C LEU A 18 -19.57 -6.06 10.23
N ASP A 19 -19.14 -6.67 9.14
CA ASP A 19 -18.69 -8.06 9.12
C ASP A 19 -17.18 -8.20 9.33
N ALA A 20 -16.40 -7.18 9.00
CA ALA A 20 -14.94 -7.17 9.13
C ALA A 20 -14.37 -5.76 9.11
N VAL A 21 -13.10 -5.62 9.47
CA VAL A 21 -12.31 -4.41 9.25
C VAL A 21 -11.15 -4.71 8.31
N ALA A 22 -11.11 -4.04 7.15
CA ALA A 22 -9.96 -4.09 6.26
C ALA A 22 -8.94 -2.99 6.62
N LEU A 23 -7.66 -3.36 6.61
CA LEU A 23 -6.55 -2.48 7.00
C LEU A 23 -5.43 -2.51 5.95
N SER A 24 -4.96 -1.34 5.51
CA SER A 24 -3.71 -1.23 4.77
C SER A 24 -2.55 -1.57 5.71
N GLN A 25 -1.94 -2.76 5.53
CA GLN A 25 -0.95 -3.29 6.47
C GLN A 25 0.46 -2.71 6.31
N GLY A 26 0.72 -1.99 5.23
CA GLY A 26 2.05 -1.52 4.83
C GLY A 26 2.50 -2.14 3.50
N PRO A 27 3.73 -1.78 3.06
CA PRO A 27 4.63 -0.82 3.69
C PRO A 27 4.10 0.62 3.67
N GLY A 28 4.68 1.50 4.50
CA GLY A 28 4.25 2.90 4.56
C GLY A 28 4.79 3.68 5.75
N SER A 29 4.15 4.80 6.07
CA SER A 29 4.49 5.63 7.22
C SER A 29 4.39 4.84 8.52
N TYR A 30 5.49 4.75 9.27
CA TYR A 30 5.54 4.05 10.56
C TYR A 30 4.44 4.51 11.54
N THR A 31 4.30 5.83 11.71
CA THR A 31 3.27 6.40 12.58
C THR A 31 1.85 6.11 12.05
N GLY A 32 1.65 6.24 10.73
CA GLY A 32 0.35 5.96 10.10
C GLY A 32 -0.06 4.50 10.28
N LEU A 33 0.86 3.56 10.07
CA LEU A 33 0.63 2.13 10.25
C LEU A 33 0.27 1.79 11.71
N ARG A 34 0.97 2.37 12.68
CA ARG A 34 0.66 2.15 14.11
C ARG A 34 -0.72 2.66 14.50
N ILE A 35 -1.05 3.89 14.08
CA ILE A 35 -2.36 4.48 14.38
C ILE A 35 -3.47 3.66 13.73
N GLY A 36 -3.34 3.36 12.42
CA GLY A 36 -4.34 2.57 11.69
C GLY A 36 -4.54 1.19 12.30
N THR A 37 -3.45 0.49 12.61
CA THR A 37 -3.51 -0.84 13.25
C THR A 37 -4.15 -0.79 14.62
N SER A 38 -3.82 0.19 15.46
CA SER A 38 -4.41 0.31 16.80
C SER A 38 -5.92 0.52 16.73
N ILE A 39 -6.39 1.37 15.81
CA ILE A 39 -7.82 1.61 15.60
C ILE A 39 -8.50 0.34 15.08
N ALA A 40 -7.93 -0.30 14.06
CA ALA A 40 -8.51 -1.51 13.47
C ALA A 40 -8.61 -2.66 14.49
N LYS A 41 -7.54 -2.90 15.26
CA LYS A 41 -7.55 -3.89 16.35
C LYS A 41 -8.58 -3.58 17.42
N GLY A 42 -8.72 -2.31 17.81
CA GLY A 42 -9.73 -1.88 18.77
C GLY A 42 -11.15 -2.14 18.29
N LEU A 43 -11.45 -1.85 17.02
CA LEU A 43 -12.74 -2.14 16.40
C LEU A 43 -13.01 -3.64 16.31
N CYS A 44 -12.06 -4.41 15.79
CA CYS A 44 -12.20 -5.86 15.65
C CYS A 44 -12.44 -6.52 17.00
N TYR A 45 -11.67 -6.16 18.03
CA TYR A 45 -11.82 -6.69 19.36
C TYR A 45 -13.14 -6.28 20.01
N GLY A 46 -13.52 -4.99 19.94
CA GLY A 46 -14.74 -4.48 20.57
C GLY A 46 -16.03 -4.98 19.92
N MET A 47 -16.01 -5.28 18.63
CA MET A 47 -17.18 -5.75 17.86
C MET A 47 -17.14 -7.26 17.59
N ASN A 48 -16.08 -7.94 17.98
CA ASN A 48 -15.83 -9.37 17.72
C ASN A 48 -15.95 -9.74 16.24
N ILE A 49 -15.30 -8.93 15.37
CA ILE A 49 -15.24 -9.11 13.92
C ILE A 49 -13.80 -9.28 13.45
N PRO A 50 -13.56 -9.98 12.31
CA PRO A 50 -12.21 -10.28 11.83
C PRO A 50 -11.48 -9.05 11.28
N LEU A 51 -10.14 -9.12 11.33
CA LEU A 51 -9.21 -8.18 10.70
C LEU A 51 -8.71 -8.74 9.37
N ILE A 52 -8.76 -7.93 8.31
CA ILE A 52 -8.31 -8.29 6.97
C ILE A 52 -7.19 -7.33 6.55
N PRO A 53 -5.92 -7.74 6.62
CA PRO A 53 -4.82 -6.92 6.14
C PRO A 53 -4.75 -6.95 4.60
N VAL A 54 -4.42 -5.81 3.99
CA VAL A 54 -4.21 -5.67 2.55
C VAL A 54 -2.93 -4.87 2.31
N ASP A 55 -2.05 -5.36 1.45
CA ASP A 55 -0.80 -4.66 1.11
C ASP A 55 -1.05 -3.30 0.49
N THR A 56 -0.34 -2.27 0.97
CA THR A 56 -0.48 -0.91 0.45
C THR A 56 -0.08 -0.82 -1.02
N LEU A 57 0.94 -1.57 -1.46
CA LEU A 57 1.34 -1.62 -2.86
C LEU A 57 0.28 -2.32 -3.74
N GLN A 58 -0.37 -3.34 -3.22
CA GLN A 58 -1.48 -4.01 -3.92
C GLN A 58 -2.71 -3.09 -4.06
N ILE A 59 -3.00 -2.28 -3.03
CA ILE A 59 -4.06 -1.26 -3.10
C ILE A 59 -3.75 -0.22 -4.18
N LEU A 60 -2.49 0.23 -4.30
CA LEU A 60 -2.06 1.10 -5.39
C LEU A 60 -2.29 0.46 -6.76
N CYS A 61 -1.96 -0.82 -6.93
CA CYS A 61 -2.23 -1.53 -8.18
C CYS A 61 -3.74 -1.56 -8.51
N ALA A 62 -4.59 -1.81 -7.52
CA ALA A 62 -6.04 -1.82 -7.69
C ALA A 62 -6.64 -0.43 -8.00
N SER A 63 -5.89 0.64 -7.73
CA SER A 63 -6.37 2.02 -7.94
C SER A 63 -6.17 2.54 -9.36
N ILE A 64 -5.44 1.81 -10.23
CA ILE A 64 -5.18 2.24 -11.59
C ILE A 64 -6.41 2.02 -12.47
N PRO A 65 -6.91 3.06 -13.14
CA PRO A 65 -7.97 2.89 -14.10
C PRO A 65 -7.56 2.00 -15.28
N SER A 66 -8.33 0.97 -15.57
CA SER A 66 -8.01 -0.02 -16.61
C SER A 66 -7.82 0.59 -18.02
N HIS A 67 -8.46 1.71 -18.29
CA HIS A 67 -8.33 2.41 -19.59
C HIS A 67 -6.96 3.10 -19.80
N LEU A 68 -6.15 3.26 -18.73
CA LEU A 68 -4.79 3.80 -18.83
C LEU A 68 -3.76 2.72 -19.16
N LEU A 69 -4.16 1.47 -19.16
CA LEU A 69 -3.28 0.32 -19.35
C LEU A 69 -3.48 -0.28 -20.75
N PRO A 70 -2.42 -0.69 -21.43
CA PRO A 70 -2.52 -1.29 -22.77
C PRO A 70 -3.07 -2.72 -22.69
N SER A 71 -3.39 -3.27 -23.87
CA SER A 71 -3.79 -4.66 -24.03
C SER A 71 -2.58 -5.63 -24.11
N SER A 72 -1.36 -5.10 -24.22
CA SER A 72 -0.11 -5.86 -24.34
C SER A 72 0.44 -6.30 -22.99
N SER A 73 1.43 -7.19 -23.01
CA SER A 73 2.12 -7.63 -21.80
C SER A 73 2.89 -6.50 -21.14
N TYR A 74 2.68 -6.30 -19.84
CA TYR A 74 3.34 -5.31 -19.02
C TYR A 74 3.35 -5.75 -17.55
N SER A 75 4.13 -5.08 -16.73
CA SER A 75 4.11 -5.23 -15.29
C SER A 75 3.75 -3.93 -14.57
N LEU A 76 3.17 -4.05 -13.39
CA LEU A 76 2.86 -2.93 -12.50
C LEU A 76 3.95 -2.80 -11.45
N CYS A 77 4.45 -1.59 -11.24
CA CYS A 77 5.48 -1.29 -10.25
C CYS A 77 5.06 -0.10 -9.38
N PRO A 78 4.23 -0.33 -8.35
CA PRO A 78 3.86 0.70 -7.39
C PRO A 78 5.08 1.17 -6.61
N MET A 79 5.17 2.48 -6.37
CA MET A 79 6.25 3.13 -5.64
C MET A 79 5.70 4.02 -4.53
N LEU A 80 6.00 3.68 -3.28
CA LEU A 80 5.75 4.56 -2.14
C LEU A 80 7.02 5.29 -1.75
N ASP A 81 6.88 6.58 -1.45
CA ASP A 81 8.03 7.40 -1.05
C ASP A 81 8.63 6.94 0.29
N ALA A 82 9.91 6.55 0.27
CA ALA A 82 10.70 6.17 1.45
C ALA A 82 11.76 7.24 1.81
N ARG A 83 11.55 8.48 1.34
CA ARG A 83 12.44 9.65 1.44
C ARG A 83 13.68 9.56 0.53
N ARG A 84 14.33 10.71 0.29
CA ARG A 84 15.47 10.81 -0.67
C ARG A 84 15.12 10.12 -1.99
N MET A 85 16.08 9.43 -2.61
CA MET A 85 15.83 8.63 -3.84
C MET A 85 15.47 7.17 -3.56
N GLU A 86 14.85 6.89 -2.41
CA GLU A 86 14.42 5.55 -2.04
C GLU A 86 12.90 5.41 -2.09
N VAL A 87 12.44 4.25 -2.53
CA VAL A 87 11.02 3.89 -2.61
C VAL A 87 10.79 2.50 -2.02
N TYR A 88 9.60 2.28 -1.46
CA TYR A 88 9.09 0.93 -1.22
C TYR A 88 8.37 0.47 -2.49
N THR A 89 8.78 -0.68 -3.01
CA THR A 89 8.29 -1.17 -4.30
C THR A 89 8.35 -2.68 -4.40
N ALA A 90 7.56 -3.23 -5.31
CA ALA A 90 7.61 -4.61 -5.81
C ALA A 90 6.95 -4.64 -7.19
N MET A 91 7.18 -5.72 -7.95
CA MET A 91 6.48 -5.96 -9.21
C MET A 91 5.19 -6.73 -8.98
N TYR A 92 4.16 -6.41 -9.78
CA TYR A 92 2.85 -7.05 -9.70
C TYR A 92 2.36 -7.45 -11.09
N HIS A 93 1.69 -8.61 -11.15
CA HIS A 93 1.00 -9.06 -12.35
C HIS A 93 -0.26 -8.22 -12.59
N PRO A 94 -0.45 -7.65 -13.80
CA PRO A 94 -1.48 -6.65 -14.05
C PRO A 94 -2.93 -7.16 -13.85
N ASN A 95 -3.22 -8.39 -14.24
CA ASN A 95 -4.59 -8.92 -14.21
C ASN A 95 -4.97 -9.54 -12.86
N THR A 96 -4.01 -10.15 -12.17
CA THR A 96 -4.27 -10.85 -10.90
C THR A 96 -3.95 -9.99 -9.68
N LEU A 97 -3.19 -8.92 -9.87
CA LEU A 97 -2.60 -8.08 -8.82
C LEU A 97 -1.79 -8.89 -7.80
N GLN A 98 -1.27 -10.06 -8.24
CA GLN A 98 -0.36 -10.85 -7.44
C GLN A 98 1.05 -10.27 -7.52
N GLN A 99 1.69 -10.21 -6.38
CA GLN A 99 3.09 -9.84 -6.26
C GLN A 99 3.98 -10.88 -6.96
N THR A 100 4.94 -10.40 -7.77
CA THR A 100 5.86 -11.25 -8.54
C THR A 100 7.31 -11.13 -8.07
N THR A 101 7.65 -10.08 -7.32
CA THR A 101 8.96 -9.91 -6.66
C THR A 101 8.76 -9.53 -5.19
N ASP A 102 9.76 -9.71 -4.35
CA ASP A 102 9.71 -9.29 -2.95
C ASP A 102 9.51 -7.78 -2.82
N ILE A 103 8.79 -7.38 -1.75
CA ILE A 103 8.67 -5.96 -1.39
C ILE A 103 10.00 -5.51 -0.79
N VAL A 104 10.60 -4.50 -1.40
CA VAL A 104 11.91 -3.97 -0.99
C VAL A 104 11.89 -2.46 -0.82
N ALA A 105 12.82 -1.96 0.01
CA ALA A 105 13.20 -0.56 0.02
C ALA A 105 14.36 -0.39 -0.98
N LYS A 106 14.08 0.18 -2.14
CA LYS A 106 15.04 0.29 -3.25
C LYS A 106 15.49 1.75 -3.40
N VAL A 107 16.80 1.97 -3.33
CA VAL A 107 17.41 3.23 -3.75
C VAL A 107 17.42 3.25 -5.27
N ILE A 108 16.88 4.32 -5.85
CA ILE A 108 16.72 4.44 -7.30
C ILE A 108 17.90 5.20 -7.90
N ASP A 109 18.51 4.58 -8.91
CA ASP A 109 19.56 5.09 -9.76
C ASP A 109 19.26 4.83 -11.25
N GLU A 110 20.16 5.22 -12.13
CA GLU A 110 20.01 5.08 -13.59
C GLU A 110 19.98 3.62 -14.06
N GLN A 111 20.50 2.67 -13.27
CA GLN A 111 20.51 1.24 -13.57
C GLN A 111 19.33 0.49 -12.97
N SER A 112 18.51 1.19 -12.17
CA SER A 112 17.36 0.59 -11.52
C SER A 112 16.34 0.10 -12.54
N PHE A 113 15.96 -1.18 -12.42
CA PHE A 113 15.03 -1.89 -13.32
C PHE A 113 15.54 -2.07 -14.76
N ALA A 114 16.84 -1.94 -15.04
CA ALA A 114 17.38 -2.05 -16.40
C ALA A 114 17.12 -3.43 -17.04
N GLU A 115 17.27 -4.51 -16.27
CA GLU A 115 17.01 -5.86 -16.73
C GLU A 115 15.53 -6.05 -17.07
N GLU A 116 14.64 -5.72 -16.15
CA GLU A 116 13.20 -5.87 -16.31
C GLU A 116 12.67 -4.98 -17.46
N LEU A 117 13.18 -3.76 -17.58
CA LEU A 117 12.82 -2.84 -18.65
C LEU A 117 13.32 -3.28 -20.03
N SER A 118 14.40 -4.07 -20.10
CA SER A 118 14.85 -4.66 -21.36
C SER A 118 13.91 -5.74 -21.88
N GLU A 119 13.16 -6.39 -21.00
CA GLU A 119 12.29 -7.52 -21.34
C GLU A 119 10.83 -7.11 -21.55
N GLN A 120 10.34 -6.11 -20.81
CA GLN A 120 8.92 -5.75 -20.80
C GLN A 120 8.67 -4.28 -20.48
N THR A 121 7.47 -3.82 -20.82
CA THR A 121 6.96 -2.52 -20.39
C THR A 121 6.62 -2.55 -18.90
N ILE A 122 7.01 -1.50 -18.17
CA ILE A 122 6.71 -1.34 -16.74
C ILE A 122 5.99 -0.01 -16.51
N TYR A 123 4.87 -0.09 -15.79
CA TYR A 123 4.13 1.08 -15.33
C TYR A 123 4.50 1.39 -13.89
N PHE A 124 5.11 2.56 -13.69
CA PHE A 124 5.49 3.11 -12.38
C PHE A 124 4.45 4.12 -11.91
N PHE A 125 4.00 4.03 -10.68
CA PHE A 125 2.97 4.91 -10.12
C PHE A 125 3.02 4.96 -8.58
N GLY A 126 2.24 5.86 -8.00
CA GLY A 126 2.26 6.14 -6.56
C GLY A 126 3.10 7.38 -6.23
N ASN A 127 3.05 7.80 -4.97
CA ASN A 127 3.68 9.05 -4.53
C ASN A 127 5.22 9.05 -4.57
N GLY A 128 5.84 7.87 -4.68
CA GLY A 128 7.29 7.72 -4.88
C GLY A 128 7.73 7.76 -6.34
N ALA A 129 6.82 7.54 -7.29
CA ALA A 129 7.19 7.40 -8.71
C ALA A 129 7.66 8.70 -9.35
N LYS A 130 7.02 9.82 -9.04
CA LYS A 130 7.32 11.12 -9.67
C LYS A 130 8.79 11.53 -9.53
N LYS A 131 9.40 11.35 -8.36
CA LYS A 131 10.82 11.69 -8.14
C LYS A 131 11.78 10.78 -8.93
N CYS A 132 11.32 9.58 -9.33
CA CYS A 132 12.14 8.59 -10.04
C CYS A 132 12.11 8.79 -11.57
N GLN A 133 11.15 9.55 -12.08
CA GLN A 133 10.92 9.72 -13.53
C GLN A 133 12.11 10.33 -14.28
N THR A 134 12.87 11.23 -13.63
CA THR A 134 14.06 11.82 -14.22
C THR A 134 15.28 10.90 -14.19
N THR A 135 15.26 9.90 -13.34
CA THR A 135 16.38 8.96 -13.14
C THR A 135 16.17 7.68 -13.96
N ILE A 136 14.96 7.14 -13.97
CA ILE A 136 14.63 5.95 -14.78
C ILE A 136 14.21 6.42 -16.17
N GLN A 137 15.16 6.44 -17.12
CA GLN A 137 14.91 6.85 -18.50
C GLN A 137 15.06 5.65 -19.43
N HIS A 138 13.93 5.04 -19.81
CA HIS A 138 13.90 3.90 -20.72
C HIS A 138 12.61 3.93 -21.56
N PRO A 139 12.62 3.53 -22.87
CA PRO A 139 11.42 3.52 -23.71
C PRO A 139 10.25 2.71 -23.14
N ASN A 140 10.55 1.65 -22.39
CA ASN A 140 9.57 0.77 -21.75
C ASN A 140 9.16 1.22 -20.33
N ALA A 141 9.71 2.34 -19.83
CA ALA A 141 9.34 2.92 -18.54
C ALA A 141 8.21 3.93 -18.71
N HIS A 142 7.04 3.64 -18.17
CA HIS A 142 5.88 4.53 -18.21
C HIS A 142 5.48 4.96 -16.80
N PHE A 143 5.18 6.24 -16.63
CA PHE A 143 4.80 6.80 -15.34
C PHE A 143 3.35 7.26 -15.35
N ILE A 144 2.56 6.78 -14.36
CA ILE A 144 1.16 7.19 -14.18
C ILE A 144 1.10 8.11 -12.96
N GLU A 145 0.65 9.33 -13.15
CA GLU A 145 0.50 10.31 -12.07
C GLU A 145 -0.85 10.17 -11.34
N ASN A 146 -0.93 10.78 -10.15
CA ASN A 146 -2.14 10.89 -9.34
C ASN A 146 -2.78 9.55 -8.93
N VAL A 147 -1.94 8.53 -8.72
CA VAL A 147 -2.35 7.23 -8.20
C VAL A 147 -2.10 7.20 -6.68
N GLU A 148 -3.18 7.03 -5.90
CA GLU A 148 -3.13 7.04 -4.44
C GLU A 148 -3.80 5.78 -3.86
N PRO A 149 -3.29 5.24 -2.73
CA PRO A 149 -3.84 4.04 -2.08
C PRO A 149 -5.07 4.38 -1.24
N LEU A 150 -6.17 4.79 -1.88
CA LEU A 150 -7.41 5.13 -1.21
C LEU A 150 -8.14 3.88 -0.71
N ALA A 151 -8.79 3.98 0.45
CA ALA A 151 -9.51 2.87 1.09
C ALA A 151 -10.58 2.21 0.17
N LYS A 152 -11.23 2.98 -0.70
CA LYS A 152 -12.21 2.45 -1.65
C LYS A 152 -11.64 1.38 -2.60
N TRP A 153 -10.36 1.46 -2.92
CA TRP A 153 -9.69 0.50 -3.80
C TRP A 153 -9.28 -0.79 -3.08
N MET A 154 -9.37 -0.78 -1.76
CA MET A 154 -9.15 -1.97 -0.93
C MET A 154 -10.34 -2.93 -0.96
N GLN A 155 -11.55 -2.43 -1.25
CA GLN A 155 -12.80 -3.20 -1.19
C GLN A 155 -12.71 -4.54 -1.93
N PRO A 156 -12.41 -4.62 -3.24
CA PRO A 156 -12.43 -5.90 -3.96
C PRO A 156 -11.37 -6.88 -3.46
N LEU A 157 -10.24 -6.37 -2.95
CA LEU A 157 -9.17 -7.17 -2.36
C LEU A 157 -9.59 -7.75 -1.00
N ALA A 158 -10.22 -6.92 -0.17
CA ALA A 158 -10.72 -7.30 1.14
C ALA A 158 -11.88 -8.29 1.05
N GLU A 159 -12.85 -8.07 0.15
CA GLU A 159 -13.96 -9.00 -0.09
C GLU A 159 -13.47 -10.38 -0.51
N LYS A 160 -12.52 -10.45 -1.44
CA LYS A 160 -11.91 -11.71 -1.85
C LYS A 160 -11.27 -12.44 -0.68
N ARG A 161 -10.54 -11.72 0.19
CA ARG A 161 -9.91 -12.30 1.40
C ARG A 161 -10.97 -12.74 2.41
N PHE A 162 -12.01 -11.96 2.60
CA PHE A 162 -13.13 -12.30 3.49
C PHE A 162 -13.81 -13.61 3.06
N LEU A 163 -14.17 -13.74 1.77
CA LEU A 163 -14.80 -14.93 1.22
C LEU A 163 -13.92 -16.18 1.33
N ASN A 164 -12.60 -16.01 1.33
CA ASN A 164 -11.62 -17.09 1.49
C ASN A 164 -11.25 -17.35 2.95
N GLY A 165 -11.84 -16.66 3.93
CA GLY A 165 -11.53 -16.80 5.35
C GLY A 165 -10.10 -16.38 5.72
N GLN A 166 -9.49 -15.47 4.94
CA GLN A 166 -8.12 -14.99 5.14
C GLN A 166 -8.11 -13.84 6.14
N PHE A 167 -8.13 -14.19 7.41
CA PHE A 167 -8.16 -13.26 8.54
C PHE A 167 -6.86 -13.35 9.33
N GLU A 168 -6.54 -12.25 10.02
CA GLU A 168 -5.40 -12.18 10.93
C GLU A 168 -5.86 -12.26 12.39
N ASP A 169 -4.99 -12.80 13.23
CA ASP A 169 -5.19 -12.78 14.67
C ASP A 169 -5.06 -11.34 15.20
N VAL A 170 -6.16 -10.81 15.70
CA VAL A 170 -6.24 -9.43 16.19
C VAL A 170 -5.23 -9.16 17.33
N ALA A 171 -4.94 -10.14 18.18
CA ALA A 171 -3.99 -9.97 19.28
C ALA A 171 -2.55 -9.87 18.79
N TYR A 172 -2.15 -10.72 17.85
CA TYR A 172 -0.75 -10.87 17.41
C TYR A 172 -0.43 -10.14 16.10
N PHE A 173 -1.40 -9.65 15.35
CA PHE A 173 -1.15 -8.91 14.12
C PHE A 173 -0.20 -7.73 14.34
N VAL A 174 0.81 -7.62 13.47
CA VAL A 174 1.77 -6.50 13.41
C VAL A 174 1.79 -5.98 11.98
N PRO A 175 1.79 -4.65 11.76
CA PRO A 175 1.92 -4.10 10.42
C PRO A 175 3.24 -4.52 9.77
N PHE A 176 3.27 -4.51 8.46
CA PHE A 176 4.47 -4.81 7.70
C PHE A 176 5.45 -3.62 7.74
N TYR A 177 6.34 -3.66 8.73
CA TYR A 177 7.44 -2.70 8.88
C TYR A 177 8.62 -3.16 8.03
N LEU A 178 8.77 -2.61 6.82
CA LEU A 178 9.87 -2.96 5.93
C LEU A 178 11.23 -2.43 6.43
N LYS A 179 11.23 -1.40 7.24
CA LYS A 179 12.40 -0.83 7.90
C LYS A 179 12.17 -0.66 9.39
N ASP A 180 13.23 -0.86 10.16
CA ASP A 180 13.23 -0.51 11.58
C ASP A 180 13.04 0.99 11.79
N PHE A 181 12.39 1.32 12.90
CA PHE A 181 12.23 2.71 13.29
C PHE A 181 13.58 3.28 13.74
N VAL A 182 14.10 4.24 12.98
CA VAL A 182 15.26 5.04 13.39
C VAL A 182 14.74 6.40 13.88
N PRO A 183 14.83 6.68 15.19
CA PRO A 183 14.40 7.98 15.70
C PRO A 183 15.28 9.08 15.12
N ALA A 184 14.64 10.20 14.72
CA ALA A 184 15.39 11.38 14.34
C ALA A 184 16.20 11.91 15.55
N PRO A 185 17.42 12.46 15.35
CA PRO A 185 18.14 13.09 16.41
C PRO A 185 17.28 14.17 17.07
N SER A 186 17.31 14.20 18.41
CA SER A 186 16.59 15.26 19.15
C SER A 186 17.18 16.62 18.82
N HIS A 187 16.33 17.55 18.35
CA HIS A 187 16.71 18.96 18.16
C HIS A 187 16.45 19.80 19.40
N ILE A 188 16.10 19.17 20.52
CA ILE A 188 15.87 19.89 21.79
C ILE A 188 17.25 20.22 22.37
N LYS A 189 17.59 21.53 22.39
CA LYS A 189 18.81 22.05 23.04
C LYS A 189 18.77 21.66 24.51
N GLY A 190 19.72 20.84 24.97
CA GLY A 190 19.89 20.46 26.37
C GLY A 190 19.62 18.98 26.70
N LEU A 191 19.26 18.15 25.72
CA LEU A 191 19.26 16.67 25.81
C LEU A 191 20.33 16.14 24.88
N GLN A 192 21.58 16.14 25.35
CA GLN A 192 22.70 15.35 24.79
C GLN A 192 22.97 14.19 25.70
#